data_e450f1bbba7254dfa58b1e586af6a764
#
_entry.id   e450f1bbba7254dfa58b1e586af6a764
#
_cell.length_a   1.000
_cell.length_b   1.000
_cell.length_c   1.000
_cell.angle_alpha   90.00
_cell.angle_beta   90.00
_cell.angle_gamma   90.00
#
_symmetry.space_group_name_H-M   'P 1'
#
loop_
_entity.id
_entity.type
_entity.pdbx_description
1 polymer ?
#
loop_
_entity_poly.entity_id
_entity_poly.type
_entity_poly.pdbx_seq_one_letter_code
_entity_poly.pdbx_strand_id
1 'polypeptide(L)'
;QTEIDIMGDQDKSTALFGECKWINENVDVKVLEKLKKRSRLFRYENVHLFLFAKKGFTQGCIEEAGKMGNVSLVTYDQIYEYLNNEG
;
A
#
# COMPACT_ATOMS: atom_id res chain seq x y z
N GLN A 1 -3.16 -14.17 -3.08
CA GLN A 1 -3.68 -13.44 -4.21
C GLN A 1 -3.46 -11.96 -4.09
N THR A 2 -3.03 -11.35 -5.15
CA THR A 2 -2.57 -9.97 -5.11
C THR A 2 -3.14 -9.18 -6.28
N GLU A 3 -3.62 -7.98 -5.98
CA GLU A 3 -4.10 -7.09 -7.02
C GLU A 3 -3.50 -5.72 -6.84
N ILE A 4 -3.22 -5.06 -7.95
CA ILE A 4 -2.73 -3.70 -7.93
C ILE A 4 -3.71 -2.83 -8.68
N ASP A 5 -4.22 -1.81 -8.02
CA ASP A 5 -5.14 -0.87 -8.61
C ASP A 5 -4.47 0.48 -8.77
N ILE A 6 -4.75 1.13 -9.89
CA ILE A 6 -4.29 2.49 -10.14
C ILE A 6 -5.50 3.40 -9.96
N MET A 7 -5.38 4.37 -9.08
CA MET A 7 -6.49 5.24 -8.75
C MET A 7 -6.09 6.70 -8.82
N GLY A 8 -7.07 7.53 -9.12
CA GLY A 8 -6.97 8.95 -8.90
C GLY A 8 -6.02 9.71 -9.78
N ASP A 9 -5.82 9.29 -10.99
CA ASP A 9 -4.92 10.00 -11.88
C ASP A 9 -5.71 10.69 -12.98
N GLN A 10 -5.71 12.02 -12.96
CA GLN A 10 -6.35 12.78 -14.00
C GLN A 10 -5.37 13.50 -14.89
N ASP A 11 -4.23 13.90 -14.37
CA ASP A 11 -3.26 14.65 -15.14
C ASP A 11 -2.04 13.84 -15.51
N LYS A 12 -2.04 12.56 -15.16
CA LYS A 12 -0.97 11.62 -15.48
C LYS A 12 0.36 11.94 -14.82
N SER A 13 0.37 12.85 -13.87
CA SER A 13 1.59 13.14 -13.11
C SER A 13 1.55 12.51 -11.73
N THR A 14 0.38 12.10 -11.27
CA THR A 14 0.21 11.54 -9.93
C THR A 14 -0.61 10.26 -10.02
N ALA A 15 -0.16 9.23 -9.34
CA ALA A 15 -0.88 7.96 -9.32
C ALA A 15 -0.86 7.34 -7.93
N LEU A 16 -1.94 6.66 -7.62
CA LEU A 16 -2.06 5.91 -6.38
C LEU A 16 -2.10 4.43 -6.75
N PHE A 17 -1.20 3.66 -6.15
CA PHE A 17 -1.14 2.22 -6.36
C PHE A 17 -1.47 1.53 -5.04
N GLY A 18 -2.38 0.56 -5.09
CA GLY A 18 -2.77 -0.16 -3.91
C GLY A 18 -2.65 -1.65 -4.10
N GLU A 19 -2.25 -2.34 -3.05
CA GLU A 19 -2.18 -3.80 -3.05
C GLU A 19 -2.72 -4.30 -1.73
N CYS A 20 -3.56 -5.32 -1.79
CA CYS A 20 -4.17 -5.90 -0.60
C CYS A 20 -3.66 -7.33 -0.40
N LYS A 21 -3.09 -7.59 0.77
CA LYS A 21 -2.61 -8.92 1.13
C LYS A 21 -3.46 -9.45 2.27
N TRP A 22 -4.39 -10.32 1.93
CA TRP A 22 -5.32 -10.87 2.92
C TRP A 22 -4.84 -12.24 3.38
N ILE A 23 -3.77 -12.23 4.19
CA ILE A 23 -3.17 -13.46 4.69
C ILE A 23 -3.10 -13.42 6.21
N ASN A 24 -2.93 -14.59 6.82
CA ASN A 24 -2.90 -14.70 8.28
C ASN A 24 -1.51 -14.49 8.87
N GLU A 25 -0.69 -13.75 8.16
CA GLU A 25 0.66 -13.43 8.60
C GLU A 25 0.92 -11.95 8.39
N ASN A 26 1.95 -11.45 9.06
CA ASN A 26 2.37 -10.08 8.82
C ASN A 26 2.95 -9.97 7.41
N VAL A 27 2.65 -8.88 6.74
CA VAL A 27 3.12 -8.63 5.38
C VAL A 27 4.59 -8.23 5.43
N ASP A 28 5.40 -8.90 4.64
CA ASP A 28 6.84 -8.72 4.62
C ASP A 28 7.24 -7.60 3.66
N VAL A 29 8.45 -7.08 3.87
CA VAL A 29 8.99 -6.03 3.04
C VAL A 29 9.06 -6.41 1.56
N LYS A 30 9.15 -7.70 1.28
CA LYS A 30 9.21 -8.17 -0.11
C LYS A 30 7.97 -7.77 -0.91
N VAL A 31 6.81 -7.75 -0.26
CA VAL A 31 5.59 -7.33 -0.92
C VAL A 31 5.67 -5.86 -1.29
N LEU A 32 6.17 -5.04 -0.38
CA LEU A 32 6.34 -3.62 -0.63
C LEU A 32 7.33 -3.38 -1.77
N GLU A 33 8.41 -4.14 -1.80
CA GLU A 33 9.39 -4.00 -2.86
C GLU A 33 8.82 -4.35 -4.22
N LYS A 34 7.99 -5.36 -4.28
CA LYS A 34 7.33 -5.73 -5.54
C LYS A 34 6.38 -4.63 -6.00
N LEU A 35 5.62 -4.08 -5.08
CA LEU A 35 4.70 -2.99 -5.41
C LEU A 35 5.47 -1.79 -5.94
N LYS A 36 6.56 -1.47 -5.29
CA LYS A 36 7.42 -0.37 -5.70
C LYS A 36 7.93 -0.57 -7.12
N LYS A 37 8.41 -1.78 -7.43
CA LYS A 37 8.91 -2.07 -8.77
C LYS A 37 7.82 -1.92 -9.82
N ARG A 38 6.63 -2.45 -9.53
CA ARG A 38 5.54 -2.39 -10.48
C ARG A 38 5.08 -0.97 -10.75
N SER A 39 5.07 -0.14 -9.70
CA SER A 39 4.64 1.24 -9.87
C SER A 39 5.58 2.00 -10.79
N ARG A 40 6.86 1.64 -10.82
CA ARG A 40 7.84 2.32 -11.65
C ARG A 40 7.66 2.07 -13.14
N LEU A 41 6.93 1.03 -13.48
CA LEU A 41 6.67 0.73 -14.89
C LEU A 41 5.75 1.76 -15.55
N PHE A 42 5.06 2.56 -14.75
CA PHE A 42 4.05 3.46 -15.27
C PHE A 42 4.51 4.90 -15.38
N ARG A 43 5.70 5.23 -14.94
CA ARG A 43 6.37 6.52 -15.19
C ARG A 43 5.58 7.74 -14.72
N TYR A 44 4.95 7.65 -13.57
CA TYR A 44 4.32 8.82 -12.97
C TYR A 44 5.36 9.60 -12.17
N GLU A 45 5.22 10.92 -12.17
CA GLU A 45 6.13 11.77 -11.40
C GLU A 45 5.93 11.60 -9.91
N ASN A 46 4.67 11.52 -9.50
CA ASN A 46 4.33 11.40 -8.09
C ASN A 46 3.56 10.11 -7.89
N VAL A 47 4.03 9.28 -7.00
CA VAL A 47 3.41 7.99 -6.74
C VAL A 47 3.22 7.84 -5.24
N HIS A 48 2.04 7.39 -4.84
CA HIS A 48 1.80 7.00 -3.46
C HIS A 48 1.35 5.54 -3.44
N LEU A 49 1.93 4.76 -2.57
CA LEU A 49 1.65 3.34 -2.46
C LEU A 49 0.84 3.05 -1.21
N PHE A 50 -0.20 2.25 -1.38
CA PHE A 50 -1.02 1.79 -0.27
C PHE A 50 -0.90 0.29 -0.16
N LEU A 51 -0.58 -0.18 1.02
CA LEU A 51 -0.47 -1.62 1.26
C LEU A 51 -1.42 -1.98 2.38
N PHE A 52 -2.39 -2.84 2.06
CA PHE A 52 -3.42 -3.24 3.00
C PHE A 52 -3.17 -4.66 3.47
N ALA A 53 -3.26 -4.87 4.77
CA ALA A 53 -2.99 -6.17 5.36
C ALA A 53 -4.08 -6.55 6.35
N LYS A 54 -4.34 -7.85 6.44
CA LYS A 54 -5.30 -8.36 7.40
C LYS A 54 -4.76 -8.30 8.83
N LYS A 55 -3.52 -8.71 9.02
CA LYS A 55 -2.92 -8.80 10.34
C LYS A 55 -2.03 -7.62 10.67
N GLY A 56 -1.09 -7.33 9.82
CA GLY A 56 -0.12 -6.29 10.09
C GLY A 56 1.07 -6.41 9.18
N PHE A 57 2.18 -5.80 9.60
CA PHE A 57 3.37 -5.72 8.78
C PHE A 57 4.59 -6.07 9.61
N THR A 58 5.60 -6.67 8.97
CA THR A 58 6.84 -6.95 9.66
C THR A 58 7.58 -5.65 9.95
N GLN A 59 8.51 -5.70 10.90
CA GLN A 59 9.30 -4.54 11.25
C GLN A 59 10.07 -4.02 10.04
N GLY A 60 10.61 -4.93 9.22
CA GLY A 60 11.32 -4.53 8.03
C GLY A 60 10.45 -3.77 7.04
N CYS A 61 9.20 -4.21 6.92
CA CYS A 61 8.25 -3.54 6.02
C CYS A 61 7.93 -2.13 6.54
N ILE A 62 7.72 -2.01 7.84
CA ILE A 62 7.41 -0.72 8.45
C ILE A 62 8.58 0.24 8.28
N GLU A 63 9.79 -0.23 8.48
CA GLU A 63 10.97 0.61 8.35
C GLU A 63 11.19 1.06 6.92
N GLU A 64 11.01 0.17 5.97
CA GLU A 64 11.19 0.53 4.58
C GLU A 64 10.13 1.54 4.13
N ALA A 65 8.90 1.35 4.56
CA ALA A 65 7.84 2.30 4.23
C ALA A 65 8.15 3.68 4.77
N GLY A 66 8.70 3.75 5.98
CA GLY A 66 9.09 5.01 6.57
C GLY A 66 10.20 5.70 5.79
N LYS A 67 11.15 4.92 5.28
CA LYS A 67 12.25 5.47 4.49
C LYS A 67 11.76 6.00 3.16
N MET A 68 10.80 5.32 2.55
CA MET A 68 10.30 5.74 1.24
C MET A 68 9.49 7.02 1.33
N GLY A 69 8.72 7.19 2.40
CA GLY A 69 7.96 8.40 2.63
C GLY A 69 6.68 8.54 1.82
N ASN A 70 6.47 7.69 0.83
CA ASN A 70 5.28 7.75 0.00
C ASN A 70 4.48 6.45 0.07
N VAL A 71 4.46 5.83 1.25
CA VAL A 71 3.79 4.56 1.46
C VAL A 71 2.88 4.67 2.67
N SER A 72 1.65 4.19 2.52
CA SER A 72 0.72 4.07 3.62
C SER A 72 0.46 2.59 3.89
N LEU A 73 0.70 2.17 5.13
CA LEU A 73 0.44 0.81 5.56
C LEU A 73 -0.85 0.81 6.37
N VAL A 74 -1.83 0.04 5.93
CA VAL A 74 -3.14 0.06 6.55
C VAL A 74 -3.55 -1.36 6.91
N THR A 75 -4.00 -1.56 8.16
CA THR A 75 -4.48 -2.87 8.59
C THR A 75 -6.00 -2.93 8.52
N TYR A 76 -6.53 -4.14 8.57
CA TYR A 76 -7.96 -4.35 8.57
C TYR A 76 -8.61 -3.63 9.75
N ASP A 77 -7.99 -3.69 10.92
CA ASP A 77 -8.55 -3.06 12.11
C ASP A 77 -8.73 -1.56 11.92
N GLN A 78 -7.76 -0.91 11.29
CA GLN A 78 -7.83 0.52 11.04
C GLN A 78 -8.97 0.86 10.09
N ILE A 79 -9.13 0.05 9.05
CA ILE A 79 -10.23 0.26 8.10
C ILE A 79 -11.56 0.07 8.79
N TYR A 80 -11.66 -0.96 9.61
CA TYR A 80 -12.89 -1.28 10.31
C TYR A 80 -13.30 -0.15 11.24
N GLU A 81 -12.35 0.38 11.99
CA GLU A 81 -12.62 1.49 12.91
C GLU A 81 -13.08 2.73 12.14
N TYR A 82 -12.42 3.01 11.03
CA TYR A 82 -12.79 4.16 10.23
C TYR A 82 -14.22 4.07 9.75
N LEU A 83 -14.61 2.90 9.22
CA LEU A 83 -15.94 2.71 8.70
C LEU A 83 -17.01 2.79 9.79
N ASN A 84 -16.70 2.28 10.97
CA ASN A 84 -17.65 2.32 12.08
C ASN A 84 -17.81 3.72 12.62
N ASN A 85 -16.78 4.52 12.62
CA ASN A 85 -16.85 5.88 13.12
C ASN A 85 -17.55 6.81 12.14
N GLU A 86 -17.59 6.44 10.87
CA GLU A 86 -18.27 7.23 9.87
C GLU A 86 -19.77 7.13 9.99
N GLY A 87 -20.21 5.96 10.39
CA GLY A 87 -21.61 5.72 10.49
C GLY A 87 -22.23 6.35 11.68
#